data_1dc145768a2ef89d63f3a36daa27baf3
#
_entry.id   1dc145768a2ef89d63f3a36daa27baf3
#
_cell.length_a   1.000
_cell.length_b   1.000
_cell.length_c   1.000
_cell.angle_alpha   90.00
_cell.angle_beta   90.00
_cell.angle_gamma   90.00
#
_symmetry.space_group_name_H-M   'P 1'
#
loop_
_entity.id
_entity.type
_entity.pdbx_description
1 polymer ?
#
loop_
_entity_poly.entity_id
_entity_poly.type
_entity_poly.pdbx_seq_one_letter_code
_entity_poly.pdbx_strand_id
1 'polypeptide(L)'
;MPLRMTINNRPAEEYFGKFRRNIVGIDQEYNTPYGLRKIIYCDWIASGRLYGPIEDKMTGCFGPFVGNTHTETSETGSMMTWAYHHAQEIIKKHVNAGPDDVLIAAGAGMTAVINKFQRILGLKGCNYPKTARCLSDSERPVVFITHIEHHSNQTSWYETMADVVIIEPGAGLTVDPGNLEKALEKYRDRKFKIGSFSACSNVTGVFTPYHELARIMHSHGGLCFVDFAASAPYVDINMHPADPIEKLDAIFFSPHKFLGGPGSSGIMIFDKLLYKSTAPDQPGGGTVDWTNPWGEYKYVDSIESREDGGTPGFLQMIRAAMAIVLKEQMGTENIKVREEQLLERTFSGLEAIPGLHILAPDIRHRLGAVSFYIDGLHYNLVVKMLSDRYGVQVRGGCACAGTYGHYLLDVTYDHSHRISEMINRGDLSEKPGWVRLSVHPTMTGAELETVIAALREITANAAEWSTDYIYNRRTNEFTHRDETVAGREKVRSWFTLQD
;
A
#
# COMPACT_ATOMS: atom_id res chain seq x y z
N MET A 1 -2.78 10.51 -27.39
CA MET A 1 -3.09 9.24 -28.10
C MET A 1 -4.56 8.90 -27.86
N PRO A 2 -5.34 8.47 -28.87
CA PRO A 2 -6.70 8.03 -28.59
C PRO A 2 -6.69 6.83 -27.65
N LEU A 3 -7.55 6.86 -26.62
CA LEU A 3 -7.66 5.77 -25.65
C LEU A 3 -8.01 4.46 -26.34
N ARG A 4 -7.28 3.41 -26.03
CA ARG A 4 -7.59 2.06 -26.51
C ARG A 4 -8.89 1.58 -25.83
N MET A 5 -9.95 1.41 -26.63
CA MET A 5 -11.28 1.06 -26.11
C MET A 5 -11.50 -0.45 -25.97
N THR A 6 -10.63 -1.26 -26.56
CA THR A 6 -10.79 -2.73 -26.61
C THR A 6 -9.53 -3.46 -26.20
N ILE A 7 -9.73 -4.62 -25.57
CA ILE A 7 -8.71 -5.60 -25.20
C ILE A 7 -9.06 -6.89 -25.98
N ASN A 8 -8.14 -7.39 -26.81
CA ASN A 8 -8.37 -8.59 -27.62
C ASN A 8 -9.70 -8.53 -28.40
N ASN A 9 -10.00 -7.37 -29.03
CA ASN A 9 -11.22 -7.09 -29.80
C ASN A 9 -12.53 -7.13 -28.97
N ARG A 10 -12.48 -7.04 -27.66
CA ARG A 10 -13.63 -6.93 -26.75
C ARG A 10 -13.59 -5.60 -26.02
N PRO A 11 -14.74 -5.03 -25.60
CA PRO A 11 -14.74 -3.91 -24.67
C PRO A 11 -13.95 -4.26 -23.40
N ALA A 12 -13.16 -3.32 -22.87
CA ALA A 12 -12.32 -3.59 -21.71
C ALA A 12 -13.14 -4.03 -20.48
N GLU A 13 -14.33 -3.49 -20.29
CA GLU A 13 -15.26 -3.91 -19.22
C GLU A 13 -15.65 -5.40 -19.35
N GLU A 14 -15.97 -5.85 -20.56
CA GLU A 14 -16.31 -7.26 -20.81
C GLU A 14 -15.11 -8.19 -20.51
N TYR A 15 -13.90 -7.77 -20.92
CA TYR A 15 -12.68 -8.52 -20.60
C TYR A 15 -12.52 -8.74 -19.10
N PHE A 16 -12.74 -7.71 -18.27
CA PHE A 16 -12.63 -7.80 -16.83
C PHE A 16 -13.83 -8.46 -16.14
N GLY A 17 -14.95 -8.63 -16.84
CA GLY A 17 -16.16 -9.28 -16.33
C GLY A 17 -15.92 -10.71 -15.82
N LYS A 18 -15.00 -11.47 -16.45
CA LYS A 18 -14.62 -12.82 -15.99
C LYS A 18 -13.91 -12.82 -14.65
N PHE A 19 -13.14 -11.77 -14.33
CA PHE A 19 -12.50 -11.61 -13.02
C PHE A 19 -13.49 -11.11 -11.98
N ARG A 20 -14.30 -10.12 -12.35
CA ARG A 20 -15.29 -9.52 -11.48
C ARG A 20 -16.23 -10.54 -10.83
N ARG A 21 -16.79 -11.47 -11.60
CA ARG A 21 -17.78 -12.47 -11.11
C ARG A 21 -17.25 -13.37 -10.01
N ASN A 22 -15.93 -13.49 -9.89
CA ASN A 22 -15.25 -14.34 -8.91
C ASN A 22 -14.80 -13.57 -7.65
N ILE A 23 -15.08 -12.26 -7.56
CA ILE A 23 -14.79 -11.49 -6.35
C ILE A 23 -15.77 -11.91 -5.27
N VAL A 24 -15.26 -12.34 -4.12
CA VAL A 24 -16.10 -12.74 -2.98
C VAL A 24 -16.92 -11.55 -2.49
N GLY A 25 -18.22 -11.71 -2.45
CA GLY A 25 -19.16 -10.67 -2.00
C GLY A 25 -19.32 -9.51 -2.99
N ILE A 26 -19.14 -9.74 -4.31
CA ILE A 26 -19.32 -8.71 -5.34
C ILE A 26 -20.77 -8.19 -5.41
N ASP A 27 -21.74 -9.03 -5.06
CA ASP A 27 -23.15 -8.68 -5.00
C ASP A 27 -23.69 -8.60 -3.55
N GLN A 28 -22.77 -8.47 -2.57
CA GLN A 28 -23.15 -8.40 -1.17
C GLN A 28 -23.96 -7.14 -0.88
N GLU A 29 -25.05 -7.31 -0.17
CA GLU A 29 -25.90 -6.23 0.33
C GLU A 29 -25.84 -6.12 1.86
N TYR A 30 -26.16 -4.94 2.37
CA TYR A 30 -26.26 -4.67 3.80
C TYR A 30 -27.35 -3.65 4.12
N ASN A 31 -27.89 -3.73 5.33
CA ASN A 31 -28.89 -2.80 5.80
C ASN A 31 -28.26 -1.46 6.20
N THR A 32 -28.90 -0.39 5.77
CA THR A 32 -28.58 0.99 6.14
C THR A 32 -29.83 1.68 6.67
N PRO A 33 -29.72 2.88 7.27
CA PRO A 33 -30.90 3.67 7.63
C PRO A 33 -31.86 3.96 6.46
N TYR A 34 -31.37 3.88 5.24
CA TYR A 34 -32.12 4.13 4.01
C TYR A 34 -32.52 2.84 3.26
N GLY A 35 -32.52 1.70 3.98
CA GLY A 35 -32.86 0.39 3.44
C GLY A 35 -31.66 -0.40 2.93
N LEU A 36 -31.93 -1.46 2.19
CA LEU A 36 -30.91 -2.38 1.66
C LEU A 36 -30.07 -1.72 0.57
N ARG A 37 -28.75 -1.85 0.68
CA ARG A 37 -27.80 -1.31 -0.30
C ARG A 37 -26.77 -2.37 -0.71
N LYS A 38 -26.49 -2.44 -2.01
CA LYS A 38 -25.39 -3.24 -2.55
C LYS A 38 -24.05 -2.55 -2.28
N ILE A 39 -23.02 -3.31 -1.93
CA ILE A 39 -21.66 -2.78 -1.77
C ILE A 39 -21.08 -2.42 -3.13
N ILE A 40 -20.73 -1.15 -3.32
CA ILE A 40 -19.88 -0.65 -4.41
C ILE A 40 -18.52 -0.31 -3.81
N TYR A 41 -17.53 -1.22 -3.95
CA TYR A 41 -16.25 -1.08 -3.29
C TYR A 41 -15.30 -0.18 -4.08
N CYS A 42 -14.90 0.93 -3.48
CA CYS A 42 -14.08 1.98 -4.06
C CYS A 42 -12.89 2.39 -3.17
N ASP A 43 -12.38 1.46 -2.33
CA ASP A 43 -11.19 1.68 -1.47
C ASP A 43 -10.04 0.71 -1.81
N TRP A 44 -9.87 0.39 -3.10
CA TRP A 44 -8.92 -0.60 -3.61
C TRP A 44 -7.45 -0.29 -3.28
N ILE A 45 -7.07 0.97 -3.16
CA ILE A 45 -5.72 1.38 -2.75
C ILE A 45 -5.42 0.99 -1.29
N ALA A 46 -6.44 0.81 -0.46
CA ALA A 46 -6.25 0.41 0.93
C ALA A 46 -6.13 -1.10 1.09
N SER A 47 -6.97 -1.86 0.39
CA SER A 47 -6.97 -3.34 0.43
C SER A 47 -7.64 -3.90 -0.82
N GLY A 48 -7.14 -5.03 -1.31
CA GLY A 48 -7.87 -5.85 -2.27
C GLY A 48 -9.11 -6.52 -1.66
N ARG A 49 -9.78 -7.32 -2.49
CA ARG A 49 -10.92 -8.18 -2.09
C ARG A 49 -10.49 -9.63 -2.19
N LEU A 50 -11.15 -10.54 -1.47
CA LEU A 50 -10.96 -11.97 -1.64
C LEU A 50 -11.45 -12.42 -3.02
N TYR A 51 -10.86 -13.50 -3.54
CA TYR A 51 -11.14 -14.01 -4.87
C TYR A 51 -11.43 -15.52 -4.81
N GLY A 52 -12.64 -15.94 -5.15
CA GLY A 52 -13.13 -17.31 -5.00
C GLY A 52 -12.14 -18.39 -5.45
N PRO A 53 -11.63 -18.36 -6.69
CA PRO A 53 -10.67 -19.39 -7.14
C PRO A 53 -9.38 -19.48 -6.34
N ILE A 54 -8.94 -18.40 -5.68
CA ILE A 54 -7.80 -18.45 -4.76
C ILE A 54 -8.21 -19.13 -3.46
N GLU A 55 -9.36 -18.76 -2.89
CA GLU A 55 -9.89 -19.39 -1.67
C GLU A 55 -10.12 -20.90 -1.87
N ASP A 56 -10.69 -21.29 -3.01
CA ASP A 56 -10.90 -22.70 -3.38
C ASP A 56 -9.58 -23.48 -3.44
N LYS A 57 -8.52 -22.87 -3.99
CA LYS A 57 -7.19 -23.51 -4.01
C LYS A 57 -6.55 -23.56 -2.62
N MET A 58 -6.68 -22.49 -1.83
CA MET A 58 -6.15 -22.45 -0.47
C MET A 58 -6.77 -23.55 0.41
N THR A 59 -8.07 -23.81 0.27
CA THR A 59 -8.79 -24.83 1.05
C THR A 59 -8.72 -26.22 0.43
N GLY A 60 -8.87 -26.32 -0.88
CA GLY A 60 -9.02 -27.62 -1.58
C GLY A 60 -7.73 -28.23 -2.11
N CYS A 61 -6.71 -27.42 -2.42
CA CYS A 61 -5.44 -27.92 -2.94
C CYS A 61 -4.33 -27.88 -1.88
N PHE A 62 -4.07 -26.74 -1.28
CA PHE A 62 -3.04 -26.60 -0.25
C PHE A 62 -3.51 -27.10 1.12
N GLY A 63 -4.77 -26.83 1.49
CA GLY A 63 -5.34 -27.16 2.80
C GLY A 63 -5.11 -28.61 3.24
N PRO A 64 -5.36 -29.65 2.41
CA PRO A 64 -5.14 -31.06 2.78
C PRO A 64 -3.71 -31.40 3.13
N PHE A 65 -2.72 -30.61 2.67
CA PHE A 65 -1.29 -30.85 2.89
C PHE A 65 -0.68 -29.91 3.91
N VAL A 66 -1.47 -29.05 4.58
CA VAL A 66 -0.92 -28.13 5.56
C VAL A 66 -0.18 -28.87 6.65
N GLY A 67 1.13 -28.60 6.72
CA GLY A 67 2.07 -29.10 7.70
C GLY A 67 3.21 -28.10 7.86
N ASN A 68 4.12 -28.32 8.81
CA ASN A 68 5.25 -27.42 8.97
C ASN A 68 6.21 -27.53 7.77
N THR A 69 6.74 -26.39 7.35
CA THR A 69 7.88 -26.31 6.42
C THR A 69 9.18 -26.74 7.14
N HIS A 70 10.34 -26.65 6.51
CA HIS A 70 11.66 -27.08 7.02
C HIS A 70 11.84 -28.60 7.16
N THR A 71 11.02 -29.42 6.48
CA THR A 71 11.19 -30.86 6.40
C THR A 71 10.70 -31.37 5.06
N GLU A 72 11.46 -32.28 4.47
CA GLU A 72 11.10 -32.96 3.22
C GLU A 72 11.02 -34.49 3.40
N THR A 73 10.86 -34.95 4.66
CA THR A 73 10.79 -36.37 5.01
C THR A 73 9.37 -36.91 5.09
N SER A 74 8.38 -36.05 5.14
CA SER A 74 6.96 -36.41 5.13
C SER A 74 6.22 -35.69 3.99
N GLU A 75 5.15 -36.29 3.49
CA GLU A 75 4.39 -35.76 2.36
C GLU A 75 3.92 -34.33 2.62
N THR A 76 3.32 -34.05 3.78
CA THR A 76 2.86 -32.72 4.14
C THR A 76 3.99 -31.71 4.26
N GLY A 77 5.13 -32.13 4.83
CA GLY A 77 6.31 -31.27 4.92
C GLY A 77 6.90 -30.91 3.56
N SER A 78 7.09 -31.93 2.70
CA SER A 78 7.61 -31.73 1.35
C SER A 78 6.71 -30.84 0.51
N MET A 79 5.40 -31.12 0.49
CA MET A 79 4.43 -30.33 -0.30
C MET A 79 4.40 -28.85 0.13
N MET A 80 4.43 -28.56 1.43
CA MET A 80 4.41 -27.19 1.91
C MET A 80 5.76 -26.47 1.70
N THR A 81 6.88 -27.17 1.87
CA THR A 81 8.21 -26.62 1.57
C THR A 81 8.33 -26.25 0.09
N TRP A 82 7.96 -27.13 -0.80
CA TRP A 82 8.00 -26.89 -2.26
C TRP A 82 7.02 -25.78 -2.67
N ALA A 83 5.81 -25.76 -2.11
CA ALA A 83 4.85 -24.69 -2.38
C ALA A 83 5.36 -23.32 -1.92
N TYR A 84 6.02 -23.26 -0.75
CA TYR A 84 6.63 -22.05 -0.23
C TYR A 84 7.76 -21.52 -1.13
N HIS A 85 8.70 -22.39 -1.52
CA HIS A 85 9.78 -22.02 -2.43
C HIS A 85 9.27 -21.60 -3.81
N HIS A 86 8.30 -22.34 -4.36
CA HIS A 86 7.72 -21.97 -5.64
C HIS A 86 6.98 -20.62 -5.58
N ALA A 87 6.34 -20.30 -4.47
CA ALA A 87 5.75 -18.98 -4.25
C ALA A 87 6.82 -17.86 -4.26
N GLN A 88 8.00 -18.11 -3.65
CA GLN A 88 9.13 -17.17 -3.71
C GLN A 88 9.62 -16.96 -5.15
N GLU A 89 9.76 -18.03 -5.93
CA GLU A 89 10.16 -17.96 -7.35
C GLU A 89 9.18 -17.12 -8.18
N ILE A 90 7.87 -17.35 -8.03
CA ILE A 90 6.83 -16.56 -8.70
C ILE A 90 6.99 -15.08 -8.37
N ILE A 91 7.16 -14.73 -7.10
CA ILE A 91 7.28 -13.35 -6.66
C ILE A 91 8.55 -12.69 -7.20
N LYS A 92 9.71 -13.38 -7.11
CA LYS A 92 10.99 -12.89 -7.65
C LYS A 92 10.91 -12.66 -9.16
N LYS A 93 10.34 -13.60 -9.90
CA LYS A 93 10.14 -13.48 -11.34
C LYS A 93 9.26 -12.29 -11.71
N HIS A 94 8.18 -12.08 -10.95
CA HIS A 94 7.22 -11.00 -11.18
C HIS A 94 7.84 -9.60 -11.14
N VAL A 95 8.88 -9.40 -10.34
CA VAL A 95 9.55 -8.11 -10.17
C VAL A 95 10.88 -8.02 -10.93
N ASN A 96 11.18 -9.01 -11.78
CA ASN A 96 12.47 -9.13 -12.46
C ASN A 96 13.66 -9.09 -11.49
N ALA A 97 13.55 -9.83 -10.36
CA ALA A 97 14.65 -9.98 -9.41
C ALA A 97 15.78 -10.84 -10.00
N GLY A 98 17.01 -10.48 -9.70
CA GLY A 98 18.22 -11.20 -10.11
C GLY A 98 18.55 -12.37 -9.17
N PRO A 99 19.58 -13.16 -9.51
CA PRO A 99 20.00 -14.32 -8.70
C PRO A 99 20.59 -13.91 -7.35
N ASP A 100 21.03 -12.66 -7.23
CA ASP A 100 21.63 -12.10 -6.03
C ASP A 100 20.63 -11.34 -5.15
N ASP A 101 19.36 -11.30 -5.55
CA ASP A 101 18.31 -10.66 -4.76
C ASP A 101 17.69 -11.64 -3.76
N VAL A 102 17.56 -11.16 -2.54
CA VAL A 102 17.00 -11.86 -1.39
C VAL A 102 15.54 -11.44 -1.20
N LEU A 103 14.63 -12.41 -1.09
CA LEU A 103 13.23 -12.18 -0.78
C LEU A 103 12.96 -12.50 0.69
N ILE A 104 12.38 -11.58 1.43
CA ILE A 104 11.92 -11.79 2.79
C ILE A 104 10.44 -11.38 2.91
N ALA A 105 9.65 -12.25 3.55
CA ALA A 105 8.27 -11.96 3.90
C ALA A 105 8.13 -11.72 5.40
N ALA A 106 7.39 -10.71 5.81
CA ALA A 106 7.13 -10.48 7.24
C ALA A 106 5.84 -9.68 7.46
N GLY A 107 5.18 -9.96 8.57
CA GLY A 107 3.96 -9.26 8.99
C GLY A 107 2.86 -9.26 7.92
N ALA A 108 2.02 -8.22 7.90
CA ALA A 108 0.86 -8.14 7.02
C ALA A 108 1.03 -7.13 5.85
N GLY A 109 2.19 -6.48 5.70
CA GLY A 109 2.38 -5.48 4.64
C GLY A 109 3.73 -4.76 4.73
N MET A 110 3.91 -3.75 3.87
CA MET A 110 5.14 -2.99 3.70
C MET A 110 5.70 -2.42 5.02
N THR A 111 4.84 -1.93 5.91
CA THR A 111 5.28 -1.38 7.21
C THR A 111 6.13 -2.35 8.02
N ALA A 112 5.78 -3.64 8.04
CA ALA A 112 6.54 -4.64 8.78
C ALA A 112 7.91 -4.89 8.14
N VAL A 113 7.93 -5.04 6.82
CA VAL A 113 9.18 -5.37 6.10
C VAL A 113 10.16 -4.21 6.07
N ILE A 114 9.73 -2.94 5.91
CA ILE A 114 10.63 -1.79 5.95
C ILE A 114 11.27 -1.65 7.35
N ASN A 115 10.50 -1.84 8.43
CA ASN A 115 11.03 -1.81 9.79
C ASN A 115 12.01 -2.96 10.06
N LYS A 116 11.74 -4.17 9.53
CA LYS A 116 12.67 -5.30 9.56
C LYS A 116 13.96 -4.97 8.78
N PHE A 117 13.83 -4.42 7.60
CA PHE A 117 14.97 -4.06 6.75
C PHE A 117 15.88 -3.00 7.40
N GLN A 118 15.30 -1.98 8.04
CA GLN A 118 16.05 -0.97 8.79
C GLN A 118 16.89 -1.59 9.93
N ARG A 119 16.41 -2.67 10.57
CA ARG A 119 17.18 -3.43 11.58
C ARG A 119 18.27 -4.28 10.93
N ILE A 120 17.97 -4.97 9.81
CA ILE A 120 18.94 -5.74 9.02
C ILE A 120 20.09 -4.84 8.54
N LEU A 121 19.79 -3.61 8.12
CA LEU A 121 20.80 -2.61 7.74
C LEU A 121 21.59 -2.04 8.95
N GLY A 122 21.22 -2.40 10.18
CA GLY A 122 21.83 -1.87 11.39
C GLY A 122 21.48 -0.39 11.68
N LEU A 123 20.47 0.16 11.02
CA LEU A 123 20.07 1.56 11.17
C LEU A 123 19.08 1.80 12.31
N LYS A 124 18.42 0.74 12.79
CA LYS A 124 17.44 0.77 13.86
C LYS A 124 17.82 -0.24 14.93
N GLY A 125 18.34 0.24 16.05
CA GLY A 125 18.71 -0.56 17.23
C GLY A 125 17.67 -0.47 18.35
N CYS A 126 17.82 -1.31 19.40
CA CYS A 126 17.03 -1.22 20.61
C CYS A 126 17.30 0.10 21.32
N ASN A 127 16.29 0.92 21.51
CA ASN A 127 16.23 2.03 22.47
C ASN A 127 17.49 2.91 22.63
N TYR A 128 18.22 3.17 21.53
CA TYR A 128 19.18 4.27 21.59
C TYR A 128 18.41 5.58 21.75
N PRO A 129 18.64 6.34 22.83
CA PRO A 129 18.10 7.67 22.91
C PRO A 129 18.50 8.43 21.65
N LYS A 130 17.59 9.17 21.03
CA LYS A 130 17.90 10.06 19.87
C LYS A 130 19.08 11.00 20.14
N THR A 131 19.45 11.16 21.41
CA THR A 131 20.56 11.99 21.91
C THR A 131 21.93 11.28 21.91
N ALA A 132 21.99 9.94 21.83
CA ALA A 132 23.26 9.20 21.81
C ALA A 132 23.76 8.99 20.37
N ARG A 133 23.93 10.07 19.63
CA ARG A 133 24.55 10.05 18.30
C ARG A 133 26.08 10.00 18.44
N CYS A 134 26.61 8.77 18.59
CA CYS A 134 28.07 8.56 18.66
C CYS A 134 28.78 8.70 17.32
N LEU A 135 28.02 8.86 16.19
CA LEU A 135 28.58 8.99 14.85
C LEU A 135 28.88 10.45 14.53
N SER A 136 30.03 10.70 13.89
CA SER A 136 30.30 12.00 13.27
C SER A 136 29.30 12.30 12.15
N ASP A 137 29.16 13.55 11.76
CA ASP A 137 28.24 13.94 10.70
C ASP A 137 28.52 13.22 9.37
N SER A 138 29.79 12.98 9.03
CA SER A 138 30.17 12.25 7.81
C SER A 138 29.86 10.76 7.85
N GLU A 139 29.78 10.17 9.04
CA GLU A 139 29.49 8.74 9.24
C GLU A 139 28.01 8.45 9.40
N ARG A 140 27.24 9.46 9.81
CA ARG A 140 25.78 9.30 9.99
C ARG A 140 25.12 9.10 8.63
N PRO A 141 24.32 8.03 8.44
CA PRO A 141 23.52 7.83 7.23
C PRO A 141 22.59 9.00 6.97
N VAL A 142 22.30 9.28 5.70
CA VAL A 142 21.26 10.21 5.29
C VAL A 142 20.27 9.50 4.39
N VAL A 143 18.98 9.70 4.67
CA VAL A 143 17.88 9.12 3.90
C VAL A 143 17.09 10.24 3.24
N PHE A 144 17.00 10.19 1.93
CA PHE A 144 16.20 11.08 1.12
C PHE A 144 14.84 10.43 0.85
N ILE A 145 13.76 11.12 1.17
CA ILE A 145 12.39 10.70 0.92
C ILE A 145 11.66 11.79 0.15
N THR A 146 10.59 11.43 -0.56
CA THR A 146 9.77 12.43 -1.25
C THR A 146 8.73 13.04 -0.31
N HIS A 147 8.11 14.12 -0.74
CA HIS A 147 7.00 14.76 -0.01
C HIS A 147 5.69 13.95 -0.09
N ILE A 148 5.59 12.95 -0.99
CA ILE A 148 4.38 12.14 -1.21
C ILE A 148 4.36 10.82 -0.42
N GLU A 149 5.34 10.59 0.47
CA GLU A 149 5.49 9.32 1.15
C GLU A 149 4.30 8.96 2.04
N HIS A 150 3.95 7.68 2.03
CA HIS A 150 3.12 7.11 3.07
C HIS A 150 3.85 7.16 4.43
N HIS A 151 3.12 7.33 5.54
CA HIS A 151 3.72 7.36 6.88
C HIS A 151 4.67 6.19 7.15
N SER A 152 4.39 4.99 6.61
CA SER A 152 5.27 3.83 6.79
C SER A 152 6.65 4.03 6.20
N ASN A 153 6.78 4.76 5.08
CA ASN A 153 8.06 5.07 4.44
C ASN A 153 8.64 6.42 4.90
N GLN A 154 7.94 7.16 5.74
CA GLN A 154 8.41 8.41 6.32
C GLN A 154 8.76 8.24 7.79
N THR A 155 7.76 7.92 8.65
CA THR A 155 7.97 7.91 10.10
C THR A 155 8.91 6.80 10.56
N SER A 156 8.97 5.67 9.83
CA SER A 156 9.90 4.60 10.16
C SER A 156 11.37 5.04 10.08
N TRP A 157 11.71 5.92 9.12
CA TRP A 157 13.04 6.48 8.97
C TRP A 157 13.39 7.49 10.05
N TYR A 158 12.41 8.27 10.54
CA TYR A 158 12.63 9.17 11.69
C TYR A 158 13.00 8.40 12.98
N GLU A 159 12.63 7.13 13.05
CA GLU A 159 12.98 6.25 14.20
C GLU A 159 14.26 5.43 13.95
N THR A 160 15.12 5.87 13.02
CA THR A 160 16.46 5.33 12.78
C THR A 160 17.54 6.29 13.23
N MET A 161 18.82 5.88 13.13
CA MET A 161 19.96 6.77 13.40
C MET A 161 20.26 7.74 12.25
N ALA A 162 19.59 7.62 11.10
CA ALA A 162 19.82 8.44 9.92
C ALA A 162 19.24 9.85 10.07
N ASP A 163 19.86 10.82 9.39
CA ASP A 163 19.22 12.09 9.09
C ASP A 163 18.22 11.89 7.94
N VAL A 164 17.02 12.43 8.06
CA VAL A 164 15.98 12.29 7.03
C VAL A 164 15.77 13.63 6.34
N VAL A 165 15.84 13.62 5.02
CA VAL A 165 15.68 14.79 4.15
C VAL A 165 14.47 14.58 3.27
N ILE A 166 13.47 15.45 3.39
CA ILE A 166 12.33 15.49 2.48
C ILE A 166 12.75 16.30 1.25
N ILE A 167 12.62 15.70 0.06
CA ILE A 167 12.88 16.37 -1.21
C ILE A 167 11.75 17.35 -1.49
N GLU A 168 12.10 18.59 -1.78
CA GLU A 168 11.13 19.64 -2.13
C GLU A 168 10.30 19.24 -3.37
N PRO A 169 8.99 19.51 -3.38
CA PRO A 169 8.16 19.25 -4.53
C PRO A 169 8.60 20.06 -5.76
N GLY A 170 8.36 19.50 -6.93
CA GLY A 170 8.42 20.20 -8.20
C GLY A 170 7.12 20.92 -8.55
N ALA A 171 7.02 21.42 -9.77
CA ALA A 171 5.82 22.07 -10.26
C ALA A 171 4.60 21.15 -10.20
N GLY A 172 3.47 21.67 -9.76
CA GLY A 172 2.24 20.89 -9.60
C GLY A 172 2.31 19.79 -8.54
N LEU A 173 3.23 19.90 -7.56
CA LEU A 173 3.49 18.91 -6.51
C LEU A 173 3.92 17.54 -7.05
N THR A 174 4.63 17.52 -8.18
CA THR A 174 5.29 16.31 -8.70
C THR A 174 6.61 16.07 -7.98
N VAL A 175 7.14 14.86 -8.04
CA VAL A 175 8.51 14.57 -7.60
C VAL A 175 9.46 15.01 -8.71
N ASP A 176 10.34 15.97 -8.41
CA ASP A 176 11.32 16.53 -9.34
C ASP A 176 12.71 15.92 -9.07
N PRO A 177 13.27 15.13 -10.02
CA PRO A 177 14.62 14.57 -9.91
C PRO A 177 15.70 15.62 -9.67
N GLY A 178 15.59 16.82 -10.26
CA GLY A 178 16.55 17.89 -10.05
C GLY A 178 16.58 18.43 -8.61
N ASN A 179 15.48 18.30 -7.86
CA ASN A 179 15.46 18.65 -6.45
C ASN A 179 16.15 17.60 -5.57
N LEU A 180 16.12 16.31 -5.96
CA LEU A 180 16.97 15.29 -5.35
C LEU A 180 18.46 15.57 -5.55
N GLU A 181 18.86 15.93 -6.77
CA GLU A 181 20.25 16.25 -7.09
C GLU A 181 20.78 17.41 -6.24
N LYS A 182 20.00 18.51 -6.15
CA LYS A 182 20.30 19.66 -5.27
C LYS A 182 20.42 19.26 -3.79
N ALA A 183 19.58 18.32 -3.33
CA ALA A 183 19.64 17.83 -1.97
C ALA A 183 20.90 16.99 -1.75
N LEU A 184 21.26 16.10 -2.68
CA LEU A 184 22.45 15.26 -2.61
C LEU A 184 23.75 16.07 -2.55
N GLU A 185 23.84 17.18 -3.28
CA GLU A 185 25.02 18.08 -3.22
C GLU A 185 25.26 18.62 -1.79
N LYS A 186 24.24 18.91 -1.02
CA LYS A 186 24.38 19.36 0.39
C LYS A 186 24.92 18.27 1.31
N TYR A 187 24.77 16.99 0.91
CA TYR A 187 25.17 15.81 1.69
C TYR A 187 26.26 14.99 0.98
N ARG A 188 26.99 15.60 0.03
CA ARG A 188 28.02 14.91 -0.77
C ARG A 188 29.06 14.18 0.08
N ASP A 189 29.42 14.73 1.24
CA ASP A 189 30.45 14.19 2.14
C ASP A 189 29.91 13.02 3.03
N ARG A 190 28.63 12.71 2.97
CA ARG A 190 28.03 11.56 3.68
C ARG A 190 28.43 10.27 2.99
N LYS A 191 28.98 9.32 3.76
CA LYS A 191 29.43 8.03 3.23
C LYS A 191 28.27 7.09 2.86
N PHE A 192 27.14 7.18 3.57
CA PHE A 192 26.02 6.29 3.37
C PHE A 192 24.74 7.09 3.08
N LYS A 193 24.31 7.01 1.84
CA LYS A 193 23.15 7.73 1.28
C LYS A 193 22.11 6.75 0.83
N ILE A 194 20.86 6.95 1.21
CA ILE A 194 19.73 6.12 0.82
C ILE A 194 18.64 7.04 0.24
N GLY A 195 18.13 6.72 -0.94
CA GLY A 195 16.83 7.19 -1.41
C GLY A 195 15.78 6.17 -1.07
N SER A 196 14.68 6.56 -0.41
CA SER A 196 13.56 5.68 -0.10
C SER A 196 12.28 6.33 -0.61
N PHE A 197 11.79 5.89 -1.76
CA PHE A 197 10.80 6.60 -2.56
C PHE A 197 9.54 5.77 -2.76
N SER A 198 8.35 6.38 -2.65
CA SER A 198 7.12 5.76 -3.12
C SER A 198 7.07 5.76 -4.64
N ALA A 199 6.77 4.61 -5.26
CA ALA A 199 6.59 4.53 -6.72
C ALA A 199 5.36 5.32 -7.21
N CYS A 200 4.40 5.53 -6.32
CA CYS A 200 3.16 6.23 -6.61
C CYS A 200 2.52 6.74 -5.33
N SER A 201 1.93 7.92 -5.37
CA SER A 201 1.14 8.45 -4.26
C SER A 201 -0.11 7.61 -3.99
N ASN A 202 -0.29 7.18 -2.76
CA ASN A 202 -1.52 6.51 -2.32
C ASN A 202 -2.71 7.49 -2.16
N VAL A 203 -2.50 8.78 -2.32
CA VAL A 203 -3.52 9.84 -2.23
C VAL A 203 -4.02 10.20 -3.61
N THR A 204 -3.12 10.65 -4.48
CA THR A 204 -3.47 11.20 -5.79
C THR A 204 -3.26 10.21 -6.93
N GLY A 205 -2.58 9.09 -6.69
CA GLY A 205 -2.21 8.16 -7.76
C GLY A 205 -1.08 8.64 -8.67
N VAL A 206 -0.49 9.81 -8.42
CA VAL A 206 0.59 10.38 -9.24
C VAL A 206 1.84 9.54 -9.12
N PHE A 207 2.41 9.16 -10.25
CA PHE A 207 3.61 8.35 -10.33
C PHE A 207 4.89 9.14 -10.02
N THR A 208 5.87 8.45 -9.46
CA THR A 208 7.23 8.95 -9.23
C THR A 208 8.17 8.42 -10.32
N PRO A 209 9.12 9.20 -10.83
CA PRO A 209 10.12 8.73 -11.80
C PRO A 209 11.26 7.97 -11.08
N TYR A 210 10.92 6.87 -10.39
CA TYR A 210 11.81 6.19 -9.44
C TYR A 210 13.07 5.59 -10.08
N HIS A 211 13.05 5.21 -11.36
CA HIS A 211 14.26 4.75 -12.07
C HIS A 211 15.24 5.92 -12.33
N GLU A 212 14.72 7.11 -12.66
CA GLU A 212 15.54 8.32 -12.79
C GLU A 212 16.12 8.74 -11.43
N LEU A 213 15.32 8.66 -10.36
CA LEU A 213 15.82 8.88 -9.00
C LEU A 213 16.90 7.86 -8.61
N ALA A 214 16.76 6.59 -9.02
CA ALA A 214 17.78 5.57 -8.81
C ALA A 214 19.08 5.92 -9.51
N ARG A 215 19.01 6.34 -10.77
CA ARG A 215 20.18 6.83 -11.55
C ARG A 215 20.90 7.95 -10.80
N ILE A 216 20.18 8.94 -10.31
CA ILE A 216 20.75 10.06 -9.56
C ILE A 216 21.38 9.58 -8.26
N MET A 217 20.69 8.75 -7.48
CA MET A 217 21.24 8.18 -6.24
C MET A 217 22.57 7.45 -6.50
N HIS A 218 22.60 6.55 -7.48
CA HIS A 218 23.81 5.78 -7.82
C HIS A 218 24.94 6.65 -8.34
N SER A 219 24.65 7.69 -9.13
CA SER A 219 25.64 8.66 -9.60
C SER A 219 26.33 9.41 -8.45
N HIS A 220 25.67 9.49 -7.28
CA HIS A 220 26.20 10.10 -6.05
C HIS A 220 26.66 9.06 -5.01
N GLY A 221 26.82 7.79 -5.42
CA GLY A 221 27.26 6.69 -4.54
C GLY A 221 26.22 6.30 -3.46
N GLY A 222 24.96 6.57 -3.70
CA GLY A 222 23.83 6.20 -2.83
C GLY A 222 23.13 4.92 -3.28
N LEU A 223 22.14 4.50 -2.50
CA LEU A 223 21.25 3.35 -2.75
C LEU A 223 19.84 3.84 -3.04
N CYS A 224 19.08 3.09 -3.83
CA CYS A 224 17.69 3.39 -4.15
C CYS A 224 16.73 2.28 -3.69
N PHE A 225 15.83 2.61 -2.78
CA PHE A 225 14.75 1.74 -2.27
C PHE A 225 13.41 2.29 -2.74
N VAL A 226 12.49 1.39 -3.16
CA VAL A 226 11.20 1.83 -3.70
C VAL A 226 10.03 1.10 -3.05
N ASP A 227 9.08 1.89 -2.52
CA ASP A 227 7.81 1.43 -1.98
C ASP A 227 6.76 1.35 -3.09
N PHE A 228 6.41 0.13 -3.48
CA PHE A 228 5.36 -0.17 -4.44
C PHE A 228 4.01 -0.49 -3.79
N ALA A 229 3.83 -0.26 -2.49
CA ALA A 229 2.62 -0.70 -1.80
C ALA A 229 1.31 -0.21 -2.41
N ALA A 230 1.28 0.98 -3.02
CA ALA A 230 0.09 1.49 -3.69
C ALA A 230 -0.06 0.98 -5.13
N SER A 231 1.03 0.81 -5.86
CA SER A 231 1.03 0.56 -7.30
C SER A 231 1.27 -0.89 -7.71
N ALA A 232 1.89 -1.72 -6.84
CA ALA A 232 2.21 -3.11 -7.17
C ALA A 232 1.05 -3.95 -7.74
N PRO A 233 -0.23 -3.76 -7.32
CA PRO A 233 -1.34 -4.50 -7.91
C PRO A 233 -1.61 -4.18 -9.40
N TYR A 234 -1.08 -3.06 -9.92
CA TYR A 234 -1.52 -2.48 -11.18
C TYR A 234 -0.42 -2.29 -12.21
N VAL A 235 0.84 -2.16 -11.81
CA VAL A 235 1.97 -1.83 -12.69
C VAL A 235 2.99 -2.98 -12.74
N ASP A 236 3.78 -3.01 -13.80
CA ASP A 236 4.96 -3.87 -13.86
C ASP A 236 6.04 -3.31 -12.94
N ILE A 237 6.76 -4.21 -12.28
CA ILE A 237 7.90 -3.87 -11.42
C ILE A 237 9.15 -4.47 -12.07
N ASN A 238 10.18 -3.66 -12.24
CA ASN A 238 11.44 -4.10 -12.82
C ASN A 238 12.61 -3.64 -11.94
N MET A 239 13.15 -4.56 -11.15
CA MET A 239 14.30 -4.25 -10.28
C MET A 239 15.60 -4.07 -11.08
N HIS A 240 15.72 -4.74 -12.23
CA HIS A 240 16.91 -4.71 -13.08
C HIS A 240 16.56 -4.25 -14.50
N PRO A 241 16.38 -2.93 -14.71
CA PRO A 241 16.14 -2.37 -16.05
C PRO A 241 17.38 -2.56 -16.96
N ALA A 242 17.20 -2.25 -18.24
CA ALA A 242 18.28 -2.40 -19.24
C ALA A 242 19.52 -1.53 -18.94
N ASP A 243 19.31 -0.36 -18.32
CA ASP A 243 20.42 0.46 -17.83
C ASP A 243 20.71 0.11 -16.36
N PRO A 244 21.86 -0.52 -16.04
CA PRO A 244 22.16 -0.98 -14.68
C PRO A 244 22.24 0.14 -13.64
N ILE A 245 22.46 1.39 -14.05
CA ILE A 245 22.50 2.53 -13.12
C ILE A 245 21.11 2.87 -12.57
N GLU A 246 20.05 2.39 -13.22
CA GLU A 246 18.66 2.58 -12.82
C GLU A 246 18.11 1.42 -11.97
N LYS A 247 18.94 0.43 -11.59
CA LYS A 247 18.52 -0.69 -10.75
C LYS A 247 17.88 -0.22 -9.45
N LEU A 248 17.03 -1.06 -8.88
CA LEU A 248 16.45 -0.83 -7.56
C LEU A 248 17.16 -1.75 -6.55
N ASP A 249 17.83 -1.17 -5.55
CA ASP A 249 18.59 -1.95 -4.56
C ASP A 249 17.68 -2.65 -3.55
N ALA A 250 16.48 -2.12 -3.33
CA ALA A 250 15.43 -2.79 -2.57
C ALA A 250 14.03 -2.33 -3.03
N ILE A 251 13.08 -3.23 -2.95
CA ILE A 251 11.66 -2.92 -3.16
C ILE A 251 10.80 -3.48 -2.03
N PHE A 252 9.68 -2.81 -1.78
CA PHE A 252 8.70 -3.20 -0.77
C PHE A 252 7.29 -3.14 -1.34
N PHE A 253 6.44 -4.11 -1.00
CA PHE A 253 5.03 -4.02 -1.34
C PHE A 253 4.14 -4.83 -0.40
N SER A 254 2.84 -4.59 -0.53
CA SER A 254 1.80 -5.16 0.34
C SER A 254 0.84 -6.00 -0.51
N PRO A 255 1.07 -7.34 -0.63
CA PRO A 255 0.22 -8.17 -1.48
C PRO A 255 -1.25 -8.20 -1.05
N HIS A 256 -1.60 -7.85 0.20
CA HIS A 256 -2.99 -7.72 0.63
C HIS A 256 -3.80 -6.66 -0.15
N LYS A 257 -3.13 -5.78 -0.92
CA LYS A 257 -3.78 -4.79 -1.80
C LYS A 257 -4.13 -5.34 -3.18
N PHE A 258 -3.58 -6.48 -3.56
CA PHE A 258 -3.96 -7.18 -4.79
C PHE A 258 -5.34 -7.81 -4.65
N LEU A 259 -6.05 -7.96 -5.76
CA LEU A 259 -7.23 -8.82 -5.80
C LEU A 259 -6.83 -10.26 -5.42
N GLY A 260 -7.51 -10.87 -4.46
CA GLY A 260 -7.18 -12.18 -3.90
C GLY A 260 -6.06 -12.15 -2.84
N GLY A 261 -5.46 -10.99 -2.57
CA GLY A 261 -4.31 -10.84 -1.68
C GLY A 261 -4.57 -10.65 -0.18
N PRO A 262 -5.76 -10.25 0.31
CA PRO A 262 -5.99 -10.12 1.76
C PRO A 262 -5.62 -11.40 2.52
N GLY A 263 -4.86 -11.24 3.64
CA GLY A 263 -4.29 -12.35 4.40
C GLY A 263 -2.86 -12.75 4.01
N SER A 264 -2.24 -12.09 3.02
CA SER A 264 -0.83 -12.29 2.65
C SER A 264 0.14 -11.56 3.57
N SER A 265 1.41 -11.98 3.54
CA SER A 265 2.52 -11.26 4.20
C SER A 265 2.96 -10.05 3.37
N GLY A 266 3.60 -9.08 4.05
CA GLY A 266 4.38 -8.04 3.38
C GLY A 266 5.63 -8.64 2.72
N ILE A 267 6.04 -8.10 1.59
CA ILE A 267 7.18 -8.58 0.82
C ILE A 267 8.23 -7.47 0.71
N MET A 268 9.50 -7.84 0.92
CA MET A 268 10.67 -7.07 0.50
C MET A 268 11.60 -7.94 -0.33
N ILE A 269 12.23 -7.33 -1.32
CA ILE A 269 13.29 -7.95 -2.11
C ILE A 269 14.44 -6.95 -2.20
N PHE A 270 15.66 -7.39 -1.98
CA PHE A 270 16.83 -6.50 -1.93
C PHE A 270 18.11 -7.22 -2.37
N ASP A 271 19.08 -6.45 -2.85
CA ASP A 271 20.42 -6.94 -3.21
C ASP A 271 21.12 -7.53 -1.96
N LYS A 272 21.56 -8.81 -2.05
CA LYS A 272 22.26 -9.51 -0.95
C LYS A 272 23.45 -8.77 -0.38
N LEU A 273 24.07 -7.89 -1.17
CA LEU A 273 25.19 -7.07 -0.71
C LEU A 273 24.83 -6.12 0.42
N LEU A 274 23.54 -5.85 0.62
CA LEU A 274 23.02 -5.03 1.73
C LEU A 274 22.91 -5.80 3.04
N TYR A 275 22.94 -7.14 3.00
CA TYR A 275 22.88 -7.98 4.18
C TYR A 275 24.27 -8.17 4.80
N LYS A 276 24.58 -7.39 5.84
CA LYS A 276 25.87 -7.44 6.54
C LYS A 276 25.77 -8.12 7.92
N SER A 277 24.57 -8.45 8.36
CA SER A 277 24.37 -9.07 9.68
C SER A 277 24.85 -10.53 9.68
N THR A 278 25.51 -10.92 10.76
CA THR A 278 25.90 -12.32 11.01
C THR A 278 24.78 -13.12 11.67
N ALA A 279 23.84 -12.41 12.33
CA ALA A 279 22.67 -12.98 12.98
C ALA A 279 21.38 -12.51 12.29
N PRO A 280 20.32 -13.30 12.26
CA PRO A 280 19.02 -12.85 11.74
C PRO A 280 18.40 -11.78 12.65
N ASP A 281 17.48 -10.99 12.04
CA ASP A 281 16.68 -10.01 12.81
C ASP A 281 15.85 -10.67 13.92
N GLN A 282 15.40 -11.90 13.69
CA GLN A 282 14.63 -12.69 14.67
C GLN A 282 15.18 -14.11 14.76
N PRO A 283 16.21 -14.36 15.61
CA PRO A 283 16.73 -15.69 15.84
C PRO A 283 15.66 -16.65 16.38
N GLY A 284 15.62 -17.88 15.87
CA GLY A 284 14.64 -18.86 16.29
C GLY A 284 14.85 -20.25 15.66
N GLY A 285 13.89 -21.13 15.82
CA GLY A 285 13.89 -22.42 15.15
C GLY A 285 13.96 -22.26 13.63
N GLY A 286 14.65 -23.18 12.95
CA GLY A 286 14.88 -23.13 11.50
C GLY A 286 15.99 -22.19 11.03
N THR A 287 16.50 -21.29 11.88
CA THR A 287 17.55 -20.34 11.51
C THR A 287 18.98 -20.84 11.77
N VAL A 288 19.14 -22.00 12.40
CA VAL A 288 20.41 -22.57 12.83
C VAL A 288 20.61 -23.95 12.20
N ASP A 289 21.86 -24.24 11.79
CA ASP A 289 22.29 -25.59 11.40
C ASP A 289 22.36 -26.49 12.63
N TRP A 290 22.91 -25.97 13.73
CA TRP A 290 23.06 -26.69 14.99
C TRP A 290 23.25 -25.76 16.18
N THR A 291 22.93 -26.26 17.36
CA THR A 291 23.25 -25.67 18.69
C THR A 291 23.76 -26.77 19.62
N ASN A 292 24.49 -26.38 20.68
CA ASN A 292 24.95 -27.32 21.70
C ASN A 292 24.78 -26.74 23.13
N PRO A 293 24.88 -27.57 24.19
CA PRO A 293 24.68 -27.15 25.56
C PRO A 293 25.80 -26.23 26.12
N TRP A 294 26.88 -26.05 25.40
CA TRP A 294 28.00 -25.19 25.79
C TRP A 294 27.89 -23.75 25.24
N GLY A 295 26.76 -23.41 24.58
CA GLY A 295 26.48 -22.07 24.09
C GLY A 295 27.03 -21.78 22.68
N GLU A 296 27.44 -22.81 21.95
CA GLU A 296 27.86 -22.68 20.57
C GLU A 296 26.69 -22.97 19.63
N TYR A 297 26.67 -22.30 18.50
CA TYR A 297 25.66 -22.46 17.44
C TYR A 297 26.19 -21.95 16.11
N LYS A 298 25.56 -22.40 15.04
CA LYS A 298 25.81 -21.89 13.68
C LYS A 298 24.49 -21.61 12.98
N TYR A 299 24.35 -20.39 12.47
CA TYR A 299 23.21 -20.03 11.61
C TYR A 299 23.37 -20.66 10.23
N VAL A 300 22.23 -20.94 9.57
CA VAL A 300 22.19 -21.41 8.17
C VAL A 300 22.78 -20.35 7.22
N ASP A 301 23.39 -20.78 6.13
CA ASP A 301 24.08 -19.88 5.20
C ASP A 301 23.10 -19.10 4.30
N SER A 302 21.95 -19.68 3.92
CA SER A 302 20.91 -18.99 3.15
C SER A 302 20.31 -17.84 3.94
N ILE A 303 20.39 -16.61 3.39
CA ILE A 303 19.83 -15.41 4.04
C ILE A 303 18.31 -15.55 4.20
N GLU A 304 17.61 -16.03 3.18
CA GLU A 304 16.15 -16.21 3.20
C GLU A 304 15.73 -17.18 4.31
N SER A 305 16.37 -18.35 4.37
CA SER A 305 16.10 -19.32 5.44
C SER A 305 16.53 -18.81 6.82
N ARG A 306 17.62 -18.05 6.91
CA ARG A 306 18.10 -17.45 8.14
C ARG A 306 17.10 -16.42 8.69
N GLU A 307 16.42 -15.68 7.84
CA GLU A 307 15.44 -14.67 8.22
C GLU A 307 14.01 -15.22 8.46
N ASP A 308 13.78 -16.49 8.18
CA ASP A 308 12.53 -17.22 8.43
C ASP A 308 12.47 -17.83 9.84
N GLY A 309 12.80 -17.05 10.86
CA GLY A 309 12.83 -17.51 12.26
C GLY A 309 11.47 -18.00 12.77
N GLY A 310 11.43 -19.27 13.22
CA GLY A 310 10.21 -19.98 13.59
C GLY A 310 9.55 -20.66 12.39
N THR A 311 8.24 -20.81 12.42
CA THR A 311 7.47 -21.26 11.25
C THR A 311 7.14 -20.03 10.39
N PRO A 312 7.63 -19.96 9.14
CA PRO A 312 7.33 -18.83 8.28
C PRO A 312 5.85 -18.80 7.92
N GLY A 313 5.37 -17.63 7.51
CA GLY A 313 4.01 -17.45 7.02
C GLY A 313 3.80 -18.09 5.65
N PHE A 314 3.96 -19.43 5.52
CA PHE A 314 3.95 -20.11 4.22
C PHE A 314 2.62 -19.99 3.48
N LEU A 315 1.47 -20.11 4.16
CA LEU A 315 0.16 -19.88 3.54
C LEU A 315 -0.02 -18.44 3.08
N GLN A 316 0.51 -17.50 3.84
CA GLN A 316 0.49 -16.07 3.50
C GLN A 316 1.35 -15.78 2.26
N MET A 317 2.51 -16.45 2.13
CA MET A 317 3.39 -16.37 0.96
C MET A 317 2.73 -16.99 -0.27
N ILE A 318 2.16 -18.19 -0.15
CA ILE A 318 1.42 -18.86 -1.21
C ILE A 318 0.28 -17.97 -1.71
N ARG A 319 -0.49 -17.35 -0.80
CA ARG A 319 -1.54 -16.40 -1.15
C ARG A 319 -1.01 -15.19 -1.91
N ALA A 320 0.14 -14.63 -1.49
CA ALA A 320 0.78 -13.52 -2.19
C ALA A 320 1.13 -13.90 -3.64
N ALA A 321 1.73 -15.07 -3.84
CA ALA A 321 2.06 -15.58 -5.16
C ALA A 321 0.81 -15.82 -6.02
N MET A 322 -0.26 -16.39 -5.45
CA MET A 322 -1.53 -16.61 -6.17
C MET A 322 -2.18 -15.28 -6.61
N ALA A 323 -2.12 -14.23 -5.78
CA ALA A 323 -2.62 -12.91 -6.13
C ALA A 323 -1.79 -12.27 -7.26
N ILE A 324 -0.48 -12.49 -7.27
CA ILE A 324 0.41 -12.07 -8.36
C ILE A 324 0.07 -12.82 -9.66
N VAL A 325 -0.10 -14.13 -9.62
CA VAL A 325 -0.53 -14.93 -10.79
C VAL A 325 -1.86 -14.41 -11.35
N LEU A 326 -2.80 -14.03 -10.48
CA LEU A 326 -4.07 -13.43 -10.91
C LEU A 326 -3.84 -12.09 -11.61
N LYS A 327 -2.97 -11.22 -11.09
CA LYS A 327 -2.59 -9.95 -11.73
C LYS A 327 -1.98 -10.20 -13.13
N GLU A 328 -1.09 -11.18 -13.27
CA GLU A 328 -0.49 -11.54 -14.56
C GLU A 328 -1.54 -12.04 -15.55
N GLN A 329 -2.54 -12.81 -15.10
CA GLN A 329 -3.68 -13.22 -15.92
C GLN A 329 -4.58 -12.05 -16.34
N MET A 330 -4.72 -11.03 -15.50
CA MET A 330 -5.40 -9.78 -15.85
C MET A 330 -4.60 -9.00 -16.90
N GLY A 331 -3.28 -9.02 -16.78
CA GLY A 331 -2.33 -8.33 -17.68
C GLY A 331 -2.21 -6.84 -17.36
N THR A 332 -1.01 -6.37 -17.05
CA THR A 332 -0.76 -4.99 -16.61
C THR A 332 -1.13 -3.95 -17.66
N GLU A 333 -0.86 -4.21 -18.94
CA GLU A 333 -1.31 -3.35 -20.04
C GLU A 333 -2.84 -3.29 -20.16
N ASN A 334 -3.54 -4.39 -19.91
CA ASN A 334 -5.00 -4.41 -19.91
C ASN A 334 -5.57 -3.65 -18.71
N ILE A 335 -4.93 -3.80 -17.53
CA ILE A 335 -5.25 -3.04 -16.31
C ILE A 335 -5.15 -1.55 -16.61
N LYS A 336 -4.01 -1.11 -17.16
CA LYS A 336 -3.75 0.28 -17.53
C LYS A 336 -4.81 0.83 -18.48
N VAL A 337 -5.10 0.12 -19.57
CA VAL A 337 -6.15 0.52 -20.53
C VAL A 337 -7.50 0.72 -19.85
N ARG A 338 -7.89 -0.18 -18.95
CA ARG A 338 -9.17 -0.07 -18.23
C ARG A 338 -9.17 1.05 -17.20
N GLU A 339 -8.08 1.22 -16.45
CA GLU A 339 -7.97 2.32 -15.49
C GLU A 339 -8.03 3.68 -16.16
N GLU A 340 -7.35 3.88 -17.29
CA GLU A 340 -7.40 5.13 -18.06
C GLU A 340 -8.84 5.48 -18.48
N GLN A 341 -9.63 4.50 -18.95
CA GLN A 341 -11.04 4.71 -19.28
C GLN A 341 -11.89 5.11 -18.09
N LEU A 342 -11.67 4.44 -16.95
CA LEU A 342 -12.41 4.75 -15.72
C LEU A 342 -11.99 6.12 -15.16
N LEU A 343 -10.71 6.47 -15.21
CA LEU A 343 -10.19 7.76 -14.76
C LEU A 343 -10.75 8.92 -15.60
N GLU A 344 -10.76 8.80 -16.94
CA GLU A 344 -11.32 9.84 -17.82
C GLU A 344 -12.77 10.17 -17.45
N ARG A 345 -13.59 9.12 -17.26
CA ARG A 345 -14.99 9.27 -16.83
C ARG A 345 -15.10 9.83 -15.41
N THR A 346 -14.24 9.38 -14.50
CA THR A 346 -14.20 9.88 -13.11
C THR A 346 -13.91 11.37 -13.11
N PHE A 347 -12.86 11.81 -13.77
CA PHE A 347 -12.52 13.23 -13.85
C PHE A 347 -13.63 14.06 -14.44
N SER A 348 -14.13 13.66 -15.63
CA SER A 348 -15.22 14.38 -16.30
C SER A 348 -16.48 14.47 -15.42
N GLY A 349 -16.80 13.40 -14.70
CA GLY A 349 -17.97 13.36 -13.82
C GLY A 349 -17.82 14.22 -12.57
N LEU A 350 -16.64 14.21 -11.94
CA LEU A 350 -16.37 14.94 -10.70
C LEU A 350 -16.19 16.46 -10.97
N GLU A 351 -15.52 16.85 -12.05
CA GLU A 351 -15.33 18.24 -12.45
C GLU A 351 -16.66 18.96 -12.77
N ALA A 352 -17.67 18.20 -13.16
CA ALA A 352 -19.01 18.73 -13.39
C ALA A 352 -19.83 18.97 -12.12
N ILE A 353 -19.30 18.65 -10.92
CA ILE A 353 -20.01 18.83 -9.65
C ILE A 353 -19.57 20.18 -9.02
N PRO A 354 -20.46 21.16 -8.87
CA PRO A 354 -20.13 22.44 -8.26
C PRO A 354 -19.61 22.29 -6.82
N GLY A 355 -18.51 22.97 -6.47
CA GLY A 355 -17.92 22.93 -5.14
C GLY A 355 -17.14 21.67 -4.80
N LEU A 356 -16.98 20.73 -5.75
CA LEU A 356 -16.08 19.57 -5.62
C LEU A 356 -14.71 19.92 -6.22
N HIS A 357 -13.65 19.68 -5.45
CA HIS A 357 -12.28 20.01 -5.84
C HIS A 357 -11.41 18.75 -5.83
N ILE A 358 -10.92 18.35 -7.00
CA ILE A 358 -9.99 17.21 -7.15
C ILE A 358 -8.58 17.65 -6.73
N LEU A 359 -7.89 16.82 -5.95
CA LEU A 359 -6.49 17.07 -5.57
C LEU A 359 -5.55 16.73 -6.74
N ALA A 360 -4.58 17.61 -7.01
CA ALA A 360 -3.68 17.57 -8.17
C ALA A 360 -4.43 17.38 -9.50
N PRO A 361 -5.38 18.27 -9.85
CA PRO A 361 -6.31 18.05 -10.97
C PRO A 361 -5.62 18.01 -12.35
N ASP A 362 -4.48 18.67 -12.49
CA ASP A 362 -3.78 18.81 -13.78
C ASP A 362 -3.04 17.54 -14.21
N ILE A 363 -2.77 16.61 -13.28
CA ILE A 363 -2.04 15.39 -13.56
C ILE A 363 -3.05 14.26 -13.82
N ARG A 364 -3.33 13.99 -15.10
CA ARG A 364 -4.31 12.98 -15.52
C ARG A 364 -3.71 11.58 -15.63
N HIS A 365 -2.43 11.48 -15.99
CA HIS A 365 -1.72 10.21 -16.03
C HIS A 365 -1.34 9.79 -14.61
N ARG A 366 -2.17 8.94 -14.01
CA ARG A 366 -2.04 8.46 -12.63
C ARG A 366 -2.67 7.09 -12.46
N LEU A 367 -2.38 6.46 -11.32
CA LEU A 367 -3.07 5.25 -10.87
C LEU A 367 -4.55 5.56 -10.58
N GLY A 368 -5.40 4.53 -10.57
CA GLY A 368 -6.84 4.63 -10.31
C GLY A 368 -7.23 5.20 -8.94
N ALA A 369 -6.55 6.21 -8.43
CA ALA A 369 -6.81 6.89 -7.16
C ALA A 369 -7.10 8.38 -7.40
N VAL A 370 -8.29 8.83 -7.02
CA VAL A 370 -8.72 10.22 -7.12
C VAL A 370 -9.19 10.70 -5.76
N SER A 371 -8.48 11.66 -5.19
CA SER A 371 -8.86 12.31 -3.94
C SER A 371 -9.47 13.68 -4.20
N PHE A 372 -10.46 14.02 -3.42
CA PHE A 372 -11.19 15.29 -3.56
C PHE A 372 -11.79 15.75 -2.22
N TYR A 373 -12.13 17.00 -2.14
CA TYR A 373 -12.98 17.55 -1.06
C TYR A 373 -14.17 18.31 -1.67
N ILE A 374 -15.17 18.58 -0.84
CA ILE A 374 -16.37 19.33 -1.24
C ILE A 374 -16.50 20.53 -0.28
N ASP A 375 -16.70 21.72 -0.82
CA ASP A 375 -16.83 22.96 -0.05
C ASP A 375 -17.89 22.83 1.05
N GLY A 376 -17.51 23.21 2.26
CA GLY A 376 -18.42 23.21 3.42
C GLY A 376 -18.83 21.83 3.93
N LEU A 377 -18.33 20.71 3.35
CA LEU A 377 -18.63 19.37 3.80
C LEU A 377 -17.42 18.68 4.41
N HIS A 378 -17.61 18.15 5.62
CA HIS A 378 -16.60 17.31 6.25
C HIS A 378 -16.45 15.99 5.50
N TYR A 379 -15.22 15.60 5.16
CA TYR A 379 -14.92 14.42 4.34
C TYR A 379 -15.53 13.11 4.90
N ASN A 380 -15.53 12.89 6.24
CA ASN A 380 -16.14 11.72 6.83
C ASN A 380 -17.67 11.73 6.77
N LEU A 381 -18.30 12.90 6.70
CA LEU A 381 -19.73 12.99 6.44
C LEU A 381 -20.06 12.53 5.01
N VAL A 382 -19.28 12.98 4.03
CA VAL A 382 -19.43 12.53 2.63
C VAL A 382 -19.25 11.01 2.53
N VAL A 383 -18.23 10.44 3.19
CA VAL A 383 -18.01 8.99 3.24
C VAL A 383 -19.22 8.26 3.84
N LYS A 384 -19.75 8.76 4.96
CA LYS A 384 -20.89 8.15 5.63
C LYS A 384 -22.16 8.22 4.77
N MET A 385 -22.44 9.36 4.14
CA MET A 385 -23.57 9.52 3.21
C MET A 385 -23.45 8.60 2.00
N LEU A 386 -22.27 8.49 1.39
CA LEU A 386 -22.00 7.57 0.28
C LEU A 386 -22.29 6.12 0.68
N SER A 387 -21.82 5.71 1.86
CA SER A 387 -22.07 4.36 2.38
C SER A 387 -23.55 4.12 2.65
N ASP A 388 -24.20 5.00 3.43
CA ASP A 388 -25.55 4.75 3.91
C ASP A 388 -26.62 4.89 2.83
N ARG A 389 -26.49 5.90 1.95
CA ARG A 389 -27.52 6.18 0.94
C ARG A 389 -27.32 5.37 -0.33
N TYR A 390 -26.05 5.05 -0.69
CA TYR A 390 -25.75 4.47 -2.01
C TYR A 390 -24.94 3.16 -1.96
N GLY A 391 -24.47 2.73 -0.78
CA GLY A 391 -23.65 1.52 -0.66
C GLY A 391 -22.19 1.71 -1.11
N VAL A 392 -21.76 2.95 -1.44
CA VAL A 392 -20.43 3.25 -1.97
C VAL A 392 -19.43 3.29 -0.82
N GLN A 393 -18.39 2.46 -0.90
CA GLN A 393 -17.36 2.31 0.11
C GLN A 393 -16.08 3.02 -0.33
N VAL A 394 -15.83 4.19 0.24
CA VAL A 394 -14.64 5.01 0.02
C VAL A 394 -13.96 5.30 1.35
N ARG A 395 -12.79 5.93 1.33
CA ARG A 395 -12.05 6.31 2.53
C ARG A 395 -12.00 7.82 2.71
N GLY A 396 -12.24 8.30 3.94
CA GLY A 396 -12.03 9.69 4.35
C GLY A 396 -10.77 9.87 5.20
N GLY A 397 -10.23 11.07 5.22
CA GLY A 397 -9.08 11.47 6.04
C GLY A 397 -7.82 11.76 5.24
N CYS A 398 -6.67 11.88 5.94
CA CYS A 398 -5.37 12.18 5.31
C CYS A 398 -4.70 10.96 4.66
N ALA A 399 -5.32 9.81 4.65
CA ALA A 399 -4.85 8.58 4.01
C ALA A 399 -3.40 8.18 4.37
N CYS A 400 -2.95 8.47 5.61
CA CYS A 400 -1.59 8.26 6.11
C CYS A 400 -0.49 8.94 5.27
N ALA A 401 -0.77 10.15 4.74
CA ALA A 401 0.16 10.98 3.99
C ALA A 401 0.09 12.43 4.47
N GLY A 402 0.38 12.66 5.76
CA GLY A 402 0.23 13.96 6.40
C GLY A 402 1.09 15.05 5.77
N THR A 403 2.34 14.74 5.44
CA THR A 403 3.24 15.69 4.76
C THR A 403 2.67 16.12 3.42
N TYR A 404 2.26 15.17 2.59
CA TYR A 404 1.66 15.49 1.29
C TYR A 404 0.35 16.26 1.44
N GLY A 405 -0.44 15.92 2.48
CA GLY A 405 -1.68 16.64 2.79
C GLY A 405 -1.46 18.12 3.10
N HIS A 406 -0.35 18.50 3.74
CA HIS A 406 -0.01 19.90 3.99
C HIS A 406 0.23 20.66 2.68
N TYR A 407 0.94 20.05 1.73
CA TYR A 407 1.14 20.64 0.39
C TYR A 407 -0.17 20.70 -0.41
N LEU A 408 -0.96 19.63 -0.42
CA LEU A 408 -2.20 19.54 -1.21
C LEU A 408 -3.30 20.50 -0.75
N LEU A 409 -3.33 20.85 0.55
CA LEU A 409 -4.33 21.71 1.16
C LEU A 409 -3.76 23.09 1.58
N ASP A 410 -2.53 23.39 1.17
CA ASP A 410 -1.83 24.63 1.49
C ASP A 410 -1.88 24.99 3.00
N VAL A 411 -1.61 23.98 3.84
CA VAL A 411 -1.62 24.12 5.29
C VAL A 411 -0.34 24.80 5.75
N THR A 412 -0.44 26.04 6.21
CA THR A 412 0.70 26.81 6.73
C THR A 412 1.23 26.24 8.05
N TYR A 413 2.46 26.61 8.41
CA TYR A 413 3.08 26.19 9.67
C TYR A 413 2.23 26.53 10.90
N ASP A 414 1.74 27.77 11.02
CA ASP A 414 0.92 28.20 12.15
C ASP A 414 -0.42 27.45 12.21
N HIS A 415 -1.02 27.21 11.04
CA HIS A 415 -2.24 26.41 10.96
C HIS A 415 -2.00 24.97 11.40
N SER A 416 -0.90 24.35 10.95
CA SER A 416 -0.50 23.00 11.37
C SER A 416 -0.30 22.90 12.89
N HIS A 417 0.34 23.89 13.51
CA HIS A 417 0.52 23.92 14.97
C HIS A 417 -0.83 24.01 15.71
N ARG A 418 -1.74 24.88 15.27
CA ARG A 418 -3.09 24.98 15.85
C ARG A 418 -3.84 23.65 15.75
N ILE A 419 -3.82 23.00 14.56
CA ILE A 419 -4.44 21.69 14.37
C ILE A 419 -3.84 20.66 15.35
N SER A 420 -2.51 20.62 15.48
CA SER A 420 -1.81 19.69 16.37
C SER A 420 -2.19 19.91 17.84
N GLU A 421 -2.34 21.15 18.28
CA GLU A 421 -2.81 21.46 19.63
C GLU A 421 -4.25 20.98 19.87
N MET A 422 -5.14 21.14 18.89
CA MET A 422 -6.52 20.65 19.01
C MET A 422 -6.55 19.12 19.09
N ILE A 423 -5.79 18.45 18.24
CA ILE A 423 -5.64 16.97 18.25
C ILE A 423 -5.14 16.50 19.62
N ASN A 424 -4.13 17.15 20.19
CA ASN A 424 -3.57 16.80 21.51
C ASN A 424 -4.58 17.00 22.65
N ARG A 425 -5.58 17.87 22.47
CA ARG A 425 -6.70 18.04 23.41
C ARG A 425 -7.87 17.08 23.13
N GLY A 426 -7.74 16.19 22.13
CA GLY A 426 -8.76 15.22 21.72
C GLY A 426 -9.89 15.81 20.87
N ASP A 427 -9.66 16.96 20.22
CA ASP A 427 -10.58 17.56 19.26
C ASP A 427 -10.02 17.38 17.83
N LEU A 428 -10.68 16.55 17.03
CA LEU A 428 -10.30 16.22 15.66
C LEU A 428 -11.10 16.99 14.60
N SER A 429 -11.89 17.99 15.00
CA SER A 429 -12.83 18.70 14.11
C SER A 429 -12.15 19.47 12.98
N GLU A 430 -10.96 20.02 13.23
CA GLU A 430 -10.16 20.73 12.23
C GLU A 430 -9.07 19.86 11.58
N LYS A 431 -9.07 18.55 11.85
CA LYS A 431 -8.12 17.65 11.22
C LYS A 431 -8.32 17.63 9.70
N PRO A 432 -7.33 18.03 8.90
CA PRO A 432 -7.48 18.08 7.45
C PRO A 432 -7.65 16.68 6.86
N GLY A 433 -8.38 16.60 5.76
CA GLY A 433 -8.59 15.37 5.05
C GLY A 433 -9.43 15.56 3.80
N TRP A 434 -9.56 14.48 3.06
CA TRP A 434 -10.27 14.40 1.79
C TRP A 434 -11.02 13.08 1.69
N VAL A 435 -11.86 12.93 0.68
CA VAL A 435 -12.41 11.65 0.27
C VAL A 435 -11.52 11.06 -0.81
N ARG A 436 -11.10 9.79 -0.66
CA ARG A 436 -10.35 9.07 -1.69
C ARG A 436 -11.22 8.02 -2.34
N LEU A 437 -11.47 8.19 -3.62
CA LEU A 437 -12.11 7.23 -4.51
C LEU A 437 -11.02 6.41 -5.22
N SER A 438 -11.07 5.09 -5.14
CA SER A 438 -10.20 4.22 -5.92
C SER A 438 -11.02 3.42 -6.91
N VAL A 439 -10.75 3.60 -8.21
CA VAL A 439 -11.31 2.75 -9.25
C VAL A 439 -10.45 1.49 -9.42
N HIS A 440 -11.05 0.41 -9.92
CA HIS A 440 -10.37 -0.85 -10.16
C HIS A 440 -10.81 -1.40 -11.53
N PRO A 441 -9.95 -2.12 -12.27
CA PRO A 441 -10.30 -2.64 -13.59
C PRO A 441 -11.58 -3.48 -13.65
N THR A 442 -11.93 -4.14 -12.56
CA THR A 442 -13.17 -4.93 -12.44
C THR A 442 -14.43 -4.10 -12.19
N MET A 443 -14.30 -2.79 -11.93
CA MET A 443 -15.44 -1.89 -11.74
C MET A 443 -16.22 -1.72 -13.05
N THR A 444 -17.55 -1.78 -12.97
CA THR A 444 -18.41 -1.52 -14.13
C THR A 444 -18.62 -0.02 -14.36
N GLY A 445 -18.94 0.33 -15.61
CA GLY A 445 -19.34 1.69 -15.94
C GLY A 445 -20.58 2.14 -15.18
N ALA A 446 -21.54 1.25 -14.96
CA ALA A 446 -22.75 1.54 -14.18
C ALA A 446 -22.46 1.85 -12.70
N GLU A 447 -21.52 1.13 -12.08
CA GLU A 447 -21.09 1.44 -10.71
C GLU A 447 -20.41 2.81 -10.61
N LEU A 448 -19.57 3.15 -11.57
CA LEU A 448 -18.92 4.47 -11.63
C LEU A 448 -19.96 5.60 -11.80
N GLU A 449 -20.95 5.42 -12.67
CA GLU A 449 -22.04 6.41 -12.84
C GLU A 449 -22.85 6.57 -11.53
N THR A 450 -23.10 5.45 -10.81
CA THR A 450 -23.76 5.51 -9.49
C THR A 450 -22.95 6.33 -8.51
N VAL A 451 -21.62 6.17 -8.48
CA VAL A 451 -20.73 6.96 -7.60
C VAL A 451 -20.78 8.45 -7.94
N ILE A 452 -20.70 8.80 -9.24
CA ILE A 452 -20.75 10.19 -9.71
C ILE A 452 -22.12 10.83 -9.41
N ALA A 453 -23.21 10.11 -9.67
CA ALA A 453 -24.56 10.58 -9.35
C ALA A 453 -24.75 10.79 -7.85
N ALA A 454 -24.28 9.84 -7.03
CA ALA A 454 -24.33 9.93 -5.58
C ALA A 454 -23.61 11.17 -5.05
N LEU A 455 -22.42 11.47 -5.56
CA LEU A 455 -21.67 12.67 -5.16
C LEU A 455 -22.39 13.96 -5.57
N ARG A 456 -22.99 13.99 -6.76
CA ARG A 456 -23.79 15.15 -7.22
C ARG A 456 -25.01 15.38 -6.32
N GLU A 457 -25.74 14.32 -5.96
CA GLU A 457 -26.91 14.41 -5.09
C GLU A 457 -26.52 14.81 -3.67
N ILE A 458 -25.43 14.23 -3.10
CA ILE A 458 -24.91 14.60 -1.78
C ILE A 458 -24.55 16.08 -1.75
N THR A 459 -23.86 16.58 -2.76
CA THR A 459 -23.47 18.00 -2.83
C THR A 459 -24.68 18.90 -2.92
N ALA A 460 -25.67 18.55 -3.72
CA ALA A 460 -26.88 19.34 -3.92
C ALA A 460 -27.79 19.38 -2.67
N ASN A 461 -27.83 18.30 -1.88
CA ASN A 461 -28.71 18.15 -0.73
C ASN A 461 -27.98 18.22 0.62
N ALA A 462 -26.74 18.65 0.62
CA ALA A 462 -25.85 18.61 1.78
C ALA A 462 -26.44 19.24 3.05
N ALA A 463 -27.08 20.42 2.92
CA ALA A 463 -27.66 21.15 4.04
C ALA A 463 -28.79 20.36 4.73
N GLU A 464 -29.65 19.72 3.96
CA GLU A 464 -30.75 18.91 4.47
C GLU A 464 -30.24 17.60 5.06
N TRP A 465 -29.47 16.84 4.28
CA TRP A 465 -29.06 15.48 4.63
C TRP A 465 -28.05 15.40 5.77
N SER A 466 -27.27 16.46 6.01
CA SER A 466 -26.34 16.52 7.15
C SER A 466 -27.08 16.48 8.49
N THR A 467 -28.35 16.91 8.55
CA THR A 467 -29.15 16.89 9.76
C THR A 467 -29.46 15.47 10.27
N ASP A 468 -29.36 14.46 9.41
CA ASP A 468 -29.57 13.05 9.77
C ASP A 468 -28.39 12.48 10.57
N TYR A 469 -27.26 13.18 10.65
CA TYR A 469 -26.03 12.68 11.22
C TYR A 469 -25.59 13.45 12.46
N ILE A 470 -24.94 12.75 13.37
CA ILE A 470 -24.34 13.29 14.60
C ILE A 470 -22.82 13.16 14.47
N TYR A 471 -22.12 14.26 14.63
CA TYR A 471 -20.65 14.29 14.60
C TYR A 471 -20.04 14.08 16.00
N ASN A 472 -19.06 13.18 16.08
CA ASN A 472 -18.23 12.98 17.26
C ASN A 472 -16.82 13.54 17.01
N ARG A 473 -16.51 14.71 17.59
CA ARG A 473 -15.22 15.37 17.42
C ARG A 473 -14.03 14.62 18.00
N ARG A 474 -14.23 13.67 18.94
CA ARG A 474 -13.15 12.87 19.53
C ARG A 474 -12.74 11.71 18.64
N THR A 475 -13.68 11.06 17.96
CA THR A 475 -13.41 9.96 17.04
C THR A 475 -13.32 10.41 15.59
N ASN A 476 -13.71 11.65 15.31
CA ASN A 476 -13.82 12.20 13.96
C ASN A 476 -14.81 11.45 13.06
N GLU A 477 -15.88 10.92 13.64
CA GLU A 477 -16.85 10.06 12.97
C GLU A 477 -18.24 10.68 12.96
N PHE A 478 -19.01 10.32 11.94
CA PHE A 478 -20.44 10.64 11.84
C PHE A 478 -21.25 9.35 12.01
N THR A 479 -22.31 9.47 12.82
CA THR A 479 -23.27 8.37 13.06
C THR A 479 -24.66 8.85 12.65
N HIS A 480 -25.38 8.05 11.90
CA HIS A 480 -26.77 8.36 11.58
C HIS A 480 -27.64 8.30 12.85
N ARG A 481 -28.64 9.19 12.99
CA ARG A 481 -29.49 9.25 14.19
C ARG A 481 -30.24 7.95 14.47
N ASP A 482 -30.63 7.24 13.41
CA ASP A 482 -31.35 5.95 13.48
C ASP A 482 -30.41 4.74 13.30
N GLU A 483 -29.08 4.92 13.48
CA GLU A 483 -28.13 3.80 13.36
C GLU A 483 -28.33 2.81 14.52
N THR A 484 -28.54 1.54 14.18
CA THR A 484 -28.72 0.46 15.14
C THR A 484 -27.41 -0.28 15.41
N VAL A 485 -27.27 -0.88 16.61
CA VAL A 485 -26.11 -1.71 16.99
C VAL A 485 -26.11 -3.10 16.31
N ALA A 486 -27.10 -3.41 15.49
CA ALA A 486 -27.29 -4.72 14.85
C ALA A 486 -26.05 -5.22 14.06
N GLY A 487 -25.27 -4.30 13.46
CA GLY A 487 -24.05 -4.67 12.75
C GLY A 487 -22.98 -5.28 13.66
N ARG A 488 -22.81 -4.78 14.88
CA ARG A 488 -21.83 -5.33 15.85
C ARG A 488 -22.24 -6.71 16.35
N GLU A 489 -23.51 -6.94 16.57
CA GLU A 489 -24.05 -8.24 16.98
C GLU A 489 -23.90 -9.28 15.87
N LYS A 490 -24.18 -8.90 14.62
CA LYS A 490 -23.93 -9.74 13.44
C LYS A 490 -22.48 -10.18 13.35
N VAL A 491 -21.51 -9.25 13.52
CA VAL A 491 -20.08 -9.61 13.51
C VAL A 491 -19.74 -10.60 14.63
N ARG A 492 -20.32 -10.45 15.83
CA ARG A 492 -20.08 -11.40 16.93
C ARG A 492 -20.55 -12.81 16.58
N SER A 493 -21.68 -12.96 15.86
CA SER A 493 -22.18 -14.28 15.44
C SER A 493 -21.25 -14.99 14.45
N TRP A 494 -20.40 -14.27 13.69
CA TRP A 494 -19.45 -14.87 12.77
C TRP A 494 -18.30 -15.64 13.46
N PHE A 495 -18.10 -15.41 14.76
CA PHE A 495 -17.12 -16.14 15.57
C PHE A 495 -17.69 -17.40 16.22
N THR A 496 -18.96 -17.75 15.95
CA THR A 496 -19.58 -18.98 16.42
C THR A 496 -19.35 -20.05 15.36
N LEU A 497 -18.61 -21.09 15.71
CA LEU A 497 -18.50 -22.30 14.89
C LEU A 497 -19.77 -23.12 15.17
N GLN A 498 -20.60 -23.28 14.17
CA GLN A 498 -21.76 -24.18 14.23
C GLN A 498 -21.29 -25.59 13.88
N ASP A 499 -21.78 -26.57 14.64
CA ASP A 499 -21.57 -28.00 14.36
C ASP A 499 -22.32 -28.43 13.10
#